data_5626167f3f06bb6d4ad20b6a137d0d3f
#
_entry.id   5626167f3f06bb6d4ad20b6a137d0d3f
#
_cell.length_a   1.000
_cell.length_b   1.000
_cell.length_c   1.000
_cell.angle_alpha   90.00
_cell.angle_beta   90.00
_cell.angle_gamma   90.00
#
_symmetry.space_group_name_H-M   'P 1'
#
loop_
_entity.id
_entity.type
_entity.pdbx_description
1 polymer ?
#
loop_
_entity_poly.entity_id
_entity_poly.type
_entity_poly.pdbx_seq_one_letter_code
_entity_poly.pdbx_strand_id
1 'polypeptide(L)'
;FAIGLAAKKRYHIVCIIPYYIEHDYWHAVAAGIDRAAQELRPFNVGVSYLYYRHADKSSYKEACAVLREENADAVLVAPNFREETIKLTTYLEEADIPYAFIDFNIEQTHALCYIGQDSKTSGYIAAKILMRSYEKGQELVLFLSNQKNNPAEIQMQRRLEGFMQYLSEEHKDLTIHDIVLHKEDTDGNRRILDAFFKEHPQAVLGAVFNSRVYQVASYLHEKGWKLAGL
;
A
#
# COMPACT_ATOMS: atom_id res chain seq x y z
N PHE A 1 -6.74 7.62 34.53
CA PHE A 1 -5.74 8.63 34.94
C PHE A 1 -4.88 8.13 36.11
N ALA A 2 -5.48 7.61 37.21
CA ALA A 2 -4.74 7.14 38.38
C ALA A 2 -3.84 5.91 38.12
N ILE A 3 -4.19 5.04 37.19
CA ILE A 3 -3.44 3.82 36.87
C ILE A 3 -2.10 4.16 36.16
N GLY A 4 -2.08 5.14 35.29
CA GLY A 4 -0.85 5.55 34.59
C GLY A 4 0.16 6.24 35.51
N LEU A 5 -0.29 6.97 36.51
CA LEU A 5 0.56 7.61 37.53
C LEU A 5 1.17 6.60 38.52
N ALA A 6 0.52 5.44 38.71
CA ALA A 6 1.00 4.36 39.59
C ALA A 6 1.95 3.38 38.85
N ALA A 7 1.91 3.34 37.52
CA ALA A 7 2.75 2.44 36.73
C ALA A 7 4.20 2.95 36.65
N LYS A 8 5.08 2.31 37.44
CA LYS A 8 6.54 2.53 37.33
C LYS A 8 7.15 1.99 36.00
N LYS A 9 6.40 1.16 35.26
CA LYS A 9 6.84 0.55 34.03
C LYS A 9 6.79 1.59 32.88
N ARG A 10 7.87 1.73 32.16
CA ARG A 10 7.94 2.46 30.90
C ARG A 10 7.70 1.47 29.76
N TYR A 11 6.77 1.78 28.88
CA TYR A 11 6.48 0.97 27.69
C TYR A 11 7.25 1.55 26.50
N HIS A 12 7.93 0.68 25.76
CA HIS A 12 8.69 1.04 24.58
C HIS A 12 8.09 0.36 23.34
N ILE A 13 7.56 1.15 22.41
CA ILE A 13 7.03 0.69 21.14
C ILE A 13 8.06 1.00 20.06
N VAL A 14 8.49 -0.02 19.33
CA VAL A 14 9.41 0.15 18.20
C VAL A 14 8.66 0.09 16.89
N CYS A 15 8.85 1.10 16.04
CA CYS A 15 8.21 1.18 14.71
C CYS A 15 9.23 0.88 13.62
N ILE A 16 9.01 -0.18 12.82
CA ILE A 16 9.80 -0.51 11.64
C ILE A 16 9.05 0.01 10.41
N ILE A 17 9.50 1.13 9.85
CA ILE A 17 8.86 1.80 8.72
C ILE A 17 9.88 2.21 7.64
N PRO A 18 9.46 2.41 6.38
CA PRO A 18 10.34 2.96 5.37
C PRO A 18 10.89 4.33 5.74
N TYR A 19 12.15 4.57 5.35
CA TYR A 19 12.70 5.92 5.38
C TYR A 19 11.88 6.83 4.46
N TYR A 20 11.63 8.06 4.88
CA TYR A 20 10.81 9.04 4.17
C TYR A 20 11.48 10.42 4.17
N ILE A 21 11.05 11.25 3.25
CA ILE A 21 11.34 12.69 3.23
C ILE A 21 10.06 13.47 3.52
N GLU A 22 10.20 14.76 3.77
CA GLU A 22 9.07 15.67 3.99
C GLU A 22 8.09 15.61 2.80
N HIS A 23 6.79 15.55 3.09
CA HIS A 23 5.68 15.38 2.14
C HIS A 23 5.49 13.98 1.54
N ASP A 24 6.30 12.99 1.91
CA ASP A 24 6.05 11.60 1.56
C ASP A 24 4.83 11.02 2.30
N TYR A 25 4.28 9.92 1.74
CA TYR A 25 3.26 9.13 2.42
C TYR A 25 3.67 8.73 3.85
N TRP A 26 4.89 8.22 4.02
CA TRP A 26 5.39 7.78 5.32
C TRP A 26 5.67 8.92 6.29
N HIS A 27 5.85 10.14 5.81
CA HIS A 27 5.90 11.34 6.66
C HIS A 27 4.58 11.55 7.42
N ALA A 28 3.45 11.45 6.73
CA ALA A 28 2.13 11.58 7.36
C ALA A 28 1.85 10.44 8.36
N VAL A 29 2.28 9.21 8.04
CA VAL A 29 2.16 8.05 8.94
C VAL A 29 2.98 8.26 10.21
N ALA A 30 4.26 8.64 10.08
CA ALA A 30 5.14 8.92 11.23
C ALA A 30 4.60 10.06 12.10
N ALA A 31 4.12 11.15 11.49
CA ALA A 31 3.49 12.25 12.23
C ALA A 31 2.26 11.81 13.03
N GLY A 32 1.46 10.87 12.49
CA GLY A 32 0.35 10.25 13.21
C GLY A 32 0.80 9.43 14.42
N ILE A 33 1.86 8.64 14.26
CA ILE A 33 2.47 7.84 15.34
C ILE A 33 3.04 8.78 16.43
N ASP A 34 3.76 9.83 16.04
CA ASP A 34 4.35 10.80 16.98
C ASP A 34 3.28 11.54 17.79
N ARG A 35 2.18 11.90 17.14
CA ARG A 35 1.05 12.51 17.82
C ARG A 35 0.43 11.55 18.86
N ALA A 36 0.21 10.30 18.48
CA ALA A 36 -0.29 9.29 19.42
C ALA A 36 0.69 9.06 20.59
N ALA A 37 2.01 9.03 20.31
CA ALA A 37 3.04 8.91 21.34
C ALA A 37 3.01 10.10 22.32
N GLN A 38 2.79 11.32 21.83
CA GLN A 38 2.64 12.51 22.69
C GLN A 38 1.41 12.41 23.59
N GLU A 39 0.28 11.95 23.05
CA GLU A 39 -0.95 11.76 23.81
C GLU A 39 -0.81 10.65 24.87
N LEU A 40 0.03 9.63 24.62
CA LEU A 40 0.27 8.50 25.51
C LEU A 40 1.44 8.73 26.50
N ARG A 41 2.16 9.85 26.44
CA ARG A 41 3.22 10.19 27.40
C ARG A 41 2.81 10.09 28.85
N PRO A 42 1.61 10.53 29.26
CA PRO A 42 1.16 10.40 30.66
C PRO A 42 1.06 8.94 31.15
N PHE A 43 1.03 7.96 30.20
CA PHE A 43 1.01 6.54 30.49
C PHE A 43 2.40 5.88 30.38
N ASN A 44 3.47 6.67 30.35
CA ASN A 44 4.84 6.22 30.19
C ASN A 44 5.12 5.42 28.89
N VAL A 45 4.42 5.72 27.81
CA VAL A 45 4.66 5.13 26.48
C VAL A 45 5.68 5.98 25.74
N GLY A 46 6.75 5.35 25.26
CA GLY A 46 7.73 5.93 24.34
C GLY A 46 7.76 5.17 23.03
N VAL A 47 8.09 5.88 21.92
CA VAL A 47 8.20 5.30 20.60
C VAL A 47 9.60 5.57 20.05
N SER A 48 10.18 4.58 19.35
CA SER A 48 11.39 4.74 18.55
C SER A 48 11.17 4.16 17.15
N TYR A 49 12.04 4.56 16.20
CA TYR A 49 11.91 4.18 14.81
C TYR A 49 13.15 3.44 14.33
N LEU A 50 12.94 2.34 13.62
CA LEU A 50 13.93 1.64 12.82
C LEU A 50 13.57 1.82 11.35
N TYR A 51 14.35 2.60 10.64
CA TYR A 51 14.07 2.93 9.26
C TYR A 51 14.76 1.96 8.30
N TYR A 52 14.07 1.65 7.20
CA TYR A 52 14.64 0.90 6.08
C TYR A 52 14.37 1.57 4.74
N ARG A 53 15.21 1.32 3.74
CA ARG A 53 14.97 1.81 2.37
C ARG A 53 13.91 0.95 1.67
N HIS A 54 12.87 1.59 1.14
CA HIS A 54 11.66 0.95 0.63
C HIS A 54 11.90 -0.20 -0.39
N ALA A 55 12.92 -0.09 -1.26
CA ALA A 55 13.23 -1.11 -2.27
C ALA A 55 14.44 -2.00 -1.87
N ASP A 56 14.95 -1.87 -0.66
CA ASP A 56 16.20 -2.53 -0.22
C ASP A 56 15.90 -3.56 0.87
N LYS A 57 15.86 -4.83 0.44
CA LYS A 57 15.67 -5.98 1.33
C LYS A 57 16.77 -6.11 2.40
N SER A 58 18.01 -5.71 2.09
CA SER A 58 19.12 -5.77 3.04
C SER A 58 18.91 -4.78 4.18
N SER A 59 18.54 -3.52 3.84
CA SER A 59 18.20 -2.51 4.84
C SER A 59 17.04 -2.92 5.74
N TYR A 60 16.02 -3.63 5.21
CA TYR A 60 14.94 -4.15 6.02
C TYR A 60 15.41 -5.25 6.98
N LYS A 61 16.28 -6.15 6.53
CA LYS A 61 16.90 -7.17 7.40
C LYS A 61 17.73 -6.56 8.53
N GLU A 62 18.48 -5.50 8.22
CA GLU A 62 19.24 -4.75 9.22
C GLU A 62 18.32 -4.16 10.29
N ALA A 63 17.23 -3.50 9.90
CA ALA A 63 16.24 -2.97 10.84
C ALA A 63 15.63 -4.09 11.70
N CYS A 64 15.31 -5.24 11.13
CA CYS A 64 14.82 -6.41 11.87
C CYS A 64 15.88 -6.99 12.83
N ALA A 65 17.16 -6.91 12.48
CA ALA A 65 18.26 -7.36 13.34
C ALA A 65 18.45 -6.43 14.54
N VAL A 66 18.46 -5.11 14.30
CA VAL A 66 18.56 -4.11 15.36
C VAL A 66 17.39 -4.23 16.35
N LEU A 67 16.17 -4.51 15.87
CA LEU A 67 15.02 -4.73 16.77
C LEU A 67 15.27 -5.82 17.82
N ARG A 68 16.02 -6.88 17.47
CA ARG A 68 16.31 -7.98 18.40
C ARG A 68 17.22 -7.58 19.57
N GLU A 69 17.93 -6.46 19.41
CA GLU A 69 18.79 -5.88 20.44
C GLU A 69 18.04 -4.82 21.28
N GLU A 70 16.86 -4.40 20.81
CA GLU A 70 16.01 -3.45 21.49
C GLU A 70 15.10 -4.15 22.52
N ASN A 71 14.89 -3.49 23.66
CA ASN A 71 13.90 -3.95 24.66
C ASN A 71 12.52 -3.40 24.30
N ALA A 72 11.90 -3.94 23.25
CA ALA A 72 10.58 -3.54 22.80
C ALA A 72 9.47 -4.24 23.61
N ASP A 73 8.50 -3.48 24.11
CA ASP A 73 7.27 -4.03 24.70
C ASP A 73 6.21 -4.32 23.63
N ALA A 74 6.27 -3.67 22.47
CA ALA A 74 5.43 -3.92 21.30
C ALA A 74 6.09 -3.41 20.03
N VAL A 75 5.68 -3.94 18.87
CA VAL A 75 6.26 -3.56 17.58
C VAL A 75 5.18 -3.18 16.58
N LEU A 76 5.37 -2.06 15.88
CA LEU A 76 4.57 -1.65 14.74
C LEU A 76 5.39 -1.84 13.47
N VAL A 77 4.92 -2.66 12.53
CA VAL A 77 5.69 -3.07 11.37
C VAL A 77 5.01 -2.68 10.08
N ALA A 78 5.73 -2.00 9.19
CA ALA A 78 5.36 -1.87 7.77
C ALA A 78 6.01 -3.02 6.99
N PRO A 79 5.27 -4.11 6.67
CA PRO A 79 5.86 -5.38 6.21
C PRO A 79 6.11 -5.40 4.71
N ASN A 80 7.11 -4.65 4.23
CA ASN A 80 7.38 -4.51 2.79
C ASN A 80 8.02 -5.75 2.14
N PHE A 81 8.62 -6.64 2.93
CA PHE A 81 9.27 -7.87 2.46
C PHE A 81 8.69 -9.09 3.19
N ARG A 82 7.75 -9.77 2.51
CA ARG A 82 6.95 -10.85 3.12
C ARG A 82 7.78 -11.92 3.85
N GLU A 83 8.77 -12.49 3.18
CA GLU A 83 9.59 -13.57 3.76
C GLU A 83 10.35 -13.12 5.01
N GLU A 84 10.94 -11.92 4.97
CA GLU A 84 11.72 -11.39 6.10
C GLU A 84 10.78 -10.97 7.25
N THR A 85 9.59 -10.49 6.90
CA THR A 85 8.58 -10.17 7.93
C THR A 85 8.07 -11.43 8.62
N ILE A 86 7.86 -12.54 7.90
CA ILE A 86 7.47 -13.81 8.55
C ILE A 86 8.56 -14.28 9.53
N LYS A 87 9.84 -14.17 9.18
CA LYS A 87 10.94 -14.48 10.13
C LYS A 87 10.95 -13.55 11.35
N LEU A 88 10.60 -12.28 11.13
CA LEU A 88 10.48 -11.32 12.23
C LEU A 88 9.30 -11.67 13.14
N THR A 89 8.12 -11.96 12.57
CA THR A 89 6.93 -12.29 13.37
C THR A 89 7.12 -13.58 14.16
N THR A 90 7.78 -14.60 13.58
CA THR A 90 8.16 -15.81 14.32
C THR A 90 9.01 -15.47 15.56
N TYR A 91 10.03 -14.62 15.41
CA TYR A 91 10.84 -14.17 16.54
C TYR A 91 10.00 -13.40 17.60
N LEU A 92 9.12 -12.50 17.17
CA LEU A 92 8.27 -11.72 18.08
C LEU A 92 7.32 -12.62 18.85
N GLU A 93 6.75 -13.64 18.20
CA GLU A 93 5.87 -14.62 18.83
C GLU A 93 6.62 -15.51 19.83
N GLU A 94 7.83 -15.98 19.51
CA GLU A 94 8.69 -16.73 20.42
C GLU A 94 9.13 -15.90 21.64
N ALA A 95 9.29 -14.59 21.46
CA ALA A 95 9.66 -13.66 22.54
C ALA A 95 8.46 -13.08 23.31
N ASP A 96 7.23 -13.48 22.99
CA ASP A 96 5.98 -12.95 23.53
C ASP A 96 5.87 -11.41 23.40
N ILE A 97 6.37 -10.87 22.28
CA ILE A 97 6.31 -9.45 21.95
C ILE A 97 5.12 -9.20 21.01
N PRO A 98 4.08 -8.50 21.44
CA PRO A 98 2.94 -8.19 20.61
C PRO A 98 3.33 -7.25 19.47
N TYR A 99 2.71 -7.45 18.29
CA TYR A 99 2.96 -6.63 17.13
C TYR A 99 1.69 -6.34 16.34
N ALA A 100 1.73 -5.25 15.57
CA ALA A 100 0.69 -4.87 14.62
C ALA A 100 1.30 -4.50 13.28
N PHE A 101 0.54 -4.70 12.20
CA PHE A 101 0.94 -4.25 10.88
C PHE A 101 0.34 -2.90 10.52
N ILE A 102 1.10 -2.11 9.79
CA ILE A 102 0.68 -0.83 9.22
C ILE A 102 0.89 -0.82 7.71
N ASP A 103 -0.07 -0.24 6.98
CA ASP A 103 -0.12 -0.08 5.52
C ASP A 103 -0.33 -1.41 4.76
N PHE A 104 0.47 -2.43 5.00
CA PHE A 104 0.34 -3.76 4.41
C PHE A 104 -0.01 -4.81 5.46
N ASN A 105 -0.79 -5.81 5.05
CA ASN A 105 -1.10 -6.96 5.90
C ASN A 105 -0.40 -8.23 5.38
N ILE A 106 0.07 -9.05 6.29
CA ILE A 106 0.53 -10.42 5.99
C ILE A 106 -0.41 -11.38 6.69
N GLU A 107 -1.23 -12.05 5.90
CA GLU A 107 -2.13 -13.09 6.39
C GLU A 107 -1.34 -14.27 6.98
N GLN A 108 -2.00 -15.05 7.82
CA GLN A 108 -1.42 -16.23 8.49
C GLN A 108 -0.32 -15.90 9.50
N THR A 109 -0.40 -14.72 10.14
CA THR A 109 0.42 -14.31 11.27
C THR A 109 -0.49 -14.00 12.47
N HIS A 110 0.10 -13.92 13.68
CA HIS A 110 -0.63 -13.60 14.92
C HIS A 110 -0.55 -12.12 15.29
N ALA A 111 -0.51 -11.22 14.28
CA ALA A 111 -0.58 -9.79 14.53
C ALA A 111 -1.84 -9.42 15.31
N LEU A 112 -1.71 -8.53 16.31
CA LEU A 112 -2.85 -8.04 17.11
C LEU A 112 -3.90 -7.36 16.23
N CYS A 113 -3.45 -6.60 15.25
CA CYS A 113 -4.31 -5.94 14.25
C CYS A 113 -3.50 -5.51 13.02
N TYR A 114 -4.25 -5.13 12.01
CA TYR A 114 -3.76 -4.44 10.83
C TYR A 114 -4.38 -3.04 10.78
N ILE A 115 -3.53 -2.04 10.59
CA ILE A 115 -3.92 -0.64 10.47
C ILE A 115 -3.64 -0.20 9.03
N GLY A 116 -4.68 -0.13 8.21
CA GLY A 116 -4.54 0.20 6.80
C GLY A 116 -5.88 0.23 6.09
N GLN A 117 -5.83 0.40 4.77
CA GLN A 117 -7.02 0.47 3.93
C GLN A 117 -7.55 -0.94 3.63
N ASP A 118 -8.87 -1.12 3.69
CA ASP A 118 -9.53 -2.27 3.06
C ASP A 118 -9.42 -2.14 1.54
N SER A 119 -8.43 -2.85 0.98
CA SER A 119 -8.10 -2.75 -0.44
C SER A 119 -9.24 -3.24 -1.33
N LYS A 120 -9.97 -4.29 -0.94
CA LYS A 120 -11.08 -4.82 -1.73
C LYS A 120 -12.24 -3.83 -1.78
N THR A 121 -12.68 -3.34 -0.63
CA THR A 121 -13.72 -2.29 -0.55
C THR A 121 -13.30 -1.03 -1.29
N SER A 122 -12.04 -0.63 -1.19
CA SER A 122 -11.47 0.51 -1.92
C SER A 122 -11.60 0.34 -3.44
N GLY A 123 -11.28 -0.84 -3.96
CA GLY A 123 -11.44 -1.16 -5.38
C GLY A 123 -12.90 -1.10 -5.84
N TYR A 124 -13.80 -1.68 -5.06
CA TYR A 124 -15.24 -1.65 -5.33
C TYR A 124 -15.78 -0.21 -5.40
N ILE A 125 -15.39 0.64 -4.45
CA ILE A 125 -15.77 2.06 -4.44
C ILE A 125 -15.17 2.79 -5.63
N ALA A 126 -13.91 2.52 -6.00
CA ALA A 126 -13.28 3.14 -7.16
C ALA A 126 -14.03 2.84 -8.46
N ALA A 127 -14.42 1.57 -8.69
CA ALA A 127 -15.26 1.20 -9.83
C ALA A 127 -16.59 1.95 -9.82
N LYS A 128 -17.28 1.99 -8.68
CA LYS A 128 -18.56 2.67 -8.53
C LYS A 128 -18.46 4.18 -8.83
N ILE A 129 -17.35 4.82 -8.47
CA ILE A 129 -17.13 6.24 -8.76
C ILE A 129 -16.82 6.43 -10.25
N LEU A 130 -15.92 5.62 -10.82
CA LEU A 130 -15.53 5.68 -12.22
C LEU A 130 -16.74 5.51 -13.15
N MET A 131 -17.59 4.52 -12.85
CA MET A 131 -18.74 4.17 -13.68
C MET A 131 -19.85 5.24 -13.67
N ARG A 132 -19.76 6.29 -12.84
CA ARG A 132 -20.63 7.49 -12.98
C ARG A 132 -20.36 8.27 -14.26
N SER A 133 -19.17 8.14 -14.82
CA SER A 133 -18.77 8.78 -16.09
C SER A 133 -18.93 7.85 -17.29
N TYR A 134 -19.44 6.64 -17.10
CA TYR A 134 -19.61 5.66 -18.17
C TYR A 134 -20.81 6.02 -19.07
N GLU A 135 -20.57 5.98 -20.37
CA GLU A 135 -21.60 6.06 -21.41
C GLU A 135 -21.58 4.78 -22.25
N LYS A 136 -22.74 4.37 -22.72
CA LYS A 136 -22.87 3.11 -23.49
C LYS A 136 -21.99 3.12 -24.74
N GLY A 137 -21.19 2.07 -24.88
CA GLY A 137 -20.25 1.89 -26.01
C GLY A 137 -18.84 2.41 -25.71
N GLN A 138 -18.59 2.99 -24.55
CA GLN A 138 -17.24 3.27 -24.08
C GLN A 138 -16.56 2.01 -23.57
N GLU A 139 -15.23 2.00 -23.62
CA GLU A 139 -14.39 0.90 -23.16
C GLU A 139 -13.51 1.35 -21.98
N LEU A 140 -13.19 0.39 -21.11
CA LEU A 140 -12.34 0.59 -19.94
C LEU A 140 -10.96 -0.01 -20.17
N VAL A 141 -9.90 0.71 -19.81
CA VAL A 141 -8.55 0.18 -19.75
C VAL A 141 -8.05 0.09 -18.31
N LEU A 142 -7.55 -1.07 -17.93
CA LEU A 142 -6.89 -1.33 -16.65
C LEU A 142 -5.38 -1.33 -16.85
N PHE A 143 -4.70 -0.41 -16.18
CA PHE A 143 -3.24 -0.34 -16.21
C PHE A 143 -2.67 -1.16 -15.06
N LEU A 144 -2.14 -2.33 -15.39
CA LEU A 144 -1.58 -3.29 -14.46
C LEU A 144 -0.06 -3.16 -14.39
N SER A 145 0.54 -3.55 -13.29
CA SER A 145 1.99 -3.65 -13.16
C SER A 145 2.40 -5.05 -12.75
N ASN A 146 3.45 -5.58 -13.37
CA ASN A 146 3.98 -6.89 -13.01
C ASN A 146 5.02 -6.74 -11.89
N GLN A 147 4.61 -6.94 -10.64
CA GLN A 147 5.50 -6.94 -9.46
C GLN A 147 5.26 -8.22 -8.65
N LYS A 148 5.94 -9.31 -9.03
CA LYS A 148 5.81 -10.59 -8.30
C LYS A 148 6.42 -10.49 -6.90
N ASN A 149 5.72 -11.05 -5.89
CA ASN A 149 6.18 -11.26 -4.51
C ASN A 149 6.33 -10.01 -3.61
N ASN A 150 5.63 -8.93 -3.90
CA ASN A 150 5.60 -7.74 -3.04
C ASN A 150 4.25 -7.66 -2.30
N PRO A 151 4.18 -7.34 -0.98
CA PRO A 151 2.91 -7.09 -0.29
C PRO A 151 2.01 -6.03 -0.96
N ALA A 152 2.62 -5.04 -1.62
CA ALA A 152 1.89 -4.07 -2.46
C ALA A 152 1.14 -4.74 -3.62
N GLU A 153 1.63 -5.86 -4.14
CA GLU A 153 0.93 -6.62 -5.19
C GLU A 153 -0.36 -7.25 -4.67
N ILE A 154 -0.34 -7.79 -3.45
CA ILE A 154 -1.53 -8.36 -2.80
C ILE A 154 -2.60 -7.28 -2.64
N GLN A 155 -2.22 -6.08 -2.23
CA GLN A 155 -3.17 -4.97 -2.13
C GLN A 155 -3.73 -4.57 -3.49
N MET A 156 -2.89 -4.52 -4.53
CA MET A 156 -3.34 -4.24 -5.90
C MET A 156 -4.31 -5.29 -6.41
N GLN A 157 -3.99 -6.58 -6.20
CA GLN A 157 -4.88 -7.68 -6.57
C GLN A 157 -6.24 -7.56 -5.86
N ARG A 158 -6.24 -7.28 -4.56
CA ARG A 158 -7.48 -7.09 -3.80
C ARG A 158 -8.29 -5.88 -4.28
N ARG A 159 -7.62 -4.76 -4.62
CA ARG A 159 -8.30 -3.62 -5.24
C ARG A 159 -8.90 -4.00 -6.59
N LEU A 160 -8.15 -4.73 -7.42
CA LEU A 160 -8.65 -5.24 -8.69
C LEU A 160 -9.84 -6.20 -8.49
N GLU A 161 -9.76 -7.12 -7.53
CA GLU A 161 -10.88 -8.01 -7.20
C GLU A 161 -12.15 -7.23 -6.83
N GLY A 162 -12.04 -6.25 -5.94
CA GLY A 162 -13.18 -5.41 -5.57
C GLY A 162 -13.73 -4.60 -6.74
N PHE A 163 -12.84 -4.06 -7.56
CA PHE A 163 -13.17 -3.30 -8.75
C PHE A 163 -13.95 -4.17 -9.76
N MET A 164 -13.41 -5.35 -10.07
CA MET A 164 -14.05 -6.31 -10.99
C MET A 164 -15.35 -6.88 -10.43
N GLN A 165 -15.45 -7.04 -9.10
CA GLN A 165 -16.69 -7.44 -8.47
C GLN A 165 -17.82 -6.46 -8.79
N TYR A 166 -17.61 -5.15 -8.58
CA TYR A 166 -18.60 -4.13 -8.91
C TYR A 166 -18.99 -4.17 -10.40
N LEU A 167 -18.00 -4.26 -11.30
CA LEU A 167 -18.28 -4.32 -12.74
C LEU A 167 -19.09 -5.57 -13.12
N SER A 168 -18.80 -6.71 -12.53
CA SER A 168 -19.53 -7.95 -12.80
C SER A 168 -20.99 -7.94 -12.29
N GLU A 169 -21.25 -7.16 -11.25
CA GLU A 169 -22.59 -6.99 -10.68
C GLU A 169 -23.44 -6.03 -11.54
N GLU A 170 -22.87 -4.89 -11.98
CA GLU A 170 -23.62 -3.75 -12.51
C GLU A 170 -23.37 -3.46 -14.00
N HIS A 171 -22.23 -3.92 -14.58
CA HIS A 171 -21.78 -3.53 -15.91
C HIS A 171 -21.24 -4.73 -16.73
N LYS A 172 -22.03 -5.82 -16.84
CA LYS A 172 -21.60 -7.09 -17.48
C LYS A 172 -21.19 -6.97 -18.96
N ASP A 173 -21.73 -5.99 -19.67
CA ASP A 173 -21.48 -5.79 -21.10
C ASP A 173 -20.34 -4.82 -21.38
N LEU A 174 -19.61 -4.35 -20.34
CA LEU A 174 -18.50 -3.43 -20.48
C LEU A 174 -17.29 -4.15 -21.10
N THR A 175 -16.74 -3.60 -22.18
CA THR A 175 -15.49 -4.07 -22.75
C THR A 175 -14.32 -3.57 -21.90
N ILE A 176 -13.48 -4.49 -21.46
CA ILE A 176 -12.36 -4.20 -20.55
C ILE A 176 -11.07 -4.67 -21.23
N HIS A 177 -10.06 -3.81 -21.21
CA HIS A 177 -8.73 -4.09 -21.74
C HIS A 177 -7.69 -4.02 -20.63
N ASP A 178 -6.75 -4.96 -20.63
CA ASP A 178 -5.63 -4.99 -19.68
C ASP A 178 -4.34 -4.55 -20.38
N ILE A 179 -3.67 -3.55 -19.82
CA ILE A 179 -2.33 -3.12 -20.26
C ILE A 179 -1.36 -3.35 -19.12
N VAL A 180 -0.36 -4.19 -19.35
CA VAL A 180 0.72 -4.42 -18.39
C VAL A 180 1.86 -3.44 -18.65
N LEU A 181 2.13 -2.58 -17.67
CA LEU A 181 3.22 -1.60 -17.70
C LEU A 181 4.43 -2.10 -16.93
N HIS A 182 5.61 -1.93 -17.52
CA HIS A 182 6.89 -2.33 -16.94
C HIS A 182 7.53 -1.19 -16.15
N LYS A 183 8.09 -1.50 -14.98
CA LYS A 183 8.58 -0.50 -14.02
C LYS A 183 9.65 0.42 -14.58
N GLU A 184 10.57 -0.11 -15.37
CA GLU A 184 11.81 0.55 -15.77
C GLU A 184 11.91 0.79 -17.29
N ASP A 185 10.87 0.37 -18.05
CA ASP A 185 10.83 0.52 -19.50
C ASP A 185 9.83 1.61 -19.95
N THR A 186 10.21 2.86 -19.73
CA THR A 186 9.36 4.01 -20.10
C THR A 186 9.08 4.05 -21.61
N ASP A 187 10.08 3.77 -22.44
CA ASP A 187 9.93 3.83 -23.91
C ASP A 187 9.10 2.65 -24.44
N GLY A 188 9.26 1.46 -23.84
CA GLY A 188 8.42 0.31 -24.15
C GLY A 188 6.96 0.56 -23.75
N ASN A 189 6.74 1.11 -22.56
CA ASN A 189 5.39 1.48 -22.10
C ASN A 189 4.74 2.50 -23.05
N ARG A 190 5.48 3.52 -23.51
CA ARG A 190 4.97 4.50 -24.49
C ARG A 190 4.53 3.84 -25.79
N ARG A 191 5.33 2.92 -26.32
CA ARG A 191 4.98 2.19 -27.55
C ARG A 191 3.73 1.33 -27.38
N ILE A 192 3.59 0.66 -26.22
CA ILE A 192 2.38 -0.13 -25.90
C ILE A 192 1.15 0.78 -25.86
N LEU A 193 1.25 1.92 -25.19
CA LEU A 193 0.15 2.87 -25.07
C LEU A 193 -0.21 3.50 -26.45
N ASP A 194 0.78 3.90 -27.24
CA ASP A 194 0.56 4.43 -28.60
C ASP A 194 -0.18 3.43 -29.50
N ALA A 195 0.22 2.15 -29.49
CA ALA A 195 -0.44 1.10 -30.25
C ALA A 195 -1.87 0.87 -29.77
N PHE A 196 -2.05 0.73 -28.47
CA PHE A 196 -3.35 0.46 -27.84
C PHE A 196 -4.37 1.55 -28.18
N PHE A 197 -4.08 2.82 -27.90
CA PHE A 197 -5.05 3.89 -28.11
C PHE A 197 -5.33 4.21 -29.58
N LYS A 198 -4.43 3.80 -30.49
CA LYS A 198 -4.70 3.85 -31.92
C LYS A 198 -5.75 2.83 -32.35
N GLU A 199 -5.74 1.64 -31.74
CA GLU A 199 -6.67 0.53 -32.03
C GLU A 199 -7.98 0.65 -31.26
N HIS A 200 -7.96 1.25 -30.08
CA HIS A 200 -9.09 1.36 -29.15
C HIS A 200 -9.45 2.83 -28.83
N PRO A 201 -9.93 3.60 -29.81
CA PRO A 201 -10.29 5.02 -29.58
C PRO A 201 -11.49 5.20 -28.65
N GLN A 202 -12.26 4.13 -28.37
CA GLN A 202 -13.39 4.11 -27.43
C GLN A 202 -12.96 3.84 -25.98
N ALA A 203 -11.70 3.53 -25.73
CA ALA A 203 -11.15 3.34 -24.39
C ALA A 203 -10.92 4.71 -23.72
N VAL A 204 -11.99 5.28 -23.18
CA VAL A 204 -12.01 6.61 -22.55
C VAL A 204 -12.14 6.57 -21.04
N LEU A 205 -12.24 5.37 -20.45
CA LEU A 205 -12.21 5.12 -19.02
C LEU A 205 -10.90 4.42 -18.66
N GLY A 206 -10.28 4.82 -17.55
CA GLY A 206 -9.03 4.22 -17.13
C GLY A 206 -8.93 4.03 -15.62
N ALA A 207 -8.30 2.93 -15.19
CA ALA A 207 -8.03 2.68 -13.78
C ALA A 207 -6.60 2.17 -13.55
N VAL A 208 -5.96 2.73 -12.52
CA VAL A 208 -4.64 2.34 -12.02
C VAL A 208 -4.76 2.02 -10.54
N PHE A 209 -4.21 0.87 -10.10
CA PHE A 209 -4.37 0.41 -8.71
C PHE A 209 -3.15 0.68 -7.82
N ASN A 210 -2.17 1.46 -8.30
CA ASN A 210 -0.95 1.77 -7.58
C ASN A 210 -0.54 3.25 -7.73
N SER A 211 0.52 3.65 -7.04
CA SER A 211 1.03 5.03 -7.03
C SER A 211 1.67 5.50 -8.36
N ARG A 212 1.67 4.67 -9.41
CA ARG A 212 2.25 5.03 -10.73
C ARG A 212 1.28 5.67 -11.69
N VAL A 213 0.12 6.02 -11.22
CA VAL A 213 -0.88 6.76 -12.01
C VAL A 213 -0.26 7.98 -12.72
N TYR A 214 0.74 8.63 -12.11
CA TYR A 214 1.41 9.79 -12.71
C TYR A 214 2.11 9.48 -14.04
N GLN A 215 2.64 8.26 -14.24
CA GLN A 215 3.30 7.87 -15.49
C GLN A 215 2.30 7.80 -16.64
N VAL A 216 1.13 7.20 -16.38
CA VAL A 216 0.04 7.12 -17.36
C VAL A 216 -0.53 8.51 -17.58
N ALA A 217 -0.80 9.26 -16.51
CA ALA A 217 -1.36 10.61 -16.60
C ALA A 217 -0.45 11.57 -17.38
N SER A 218 0.87 11.54 -17.15
CA SER A 218 1.83 12.35 -17.90
C SER A 218 1.84 12.01 -19.40
N TYR A 219 1.83 10.71 -19.73
CA TYR A 219 1.77 10.25 -21.10
C TYR A 219 0.48 10.74 -21.79
N LEU A 220 -0.68 10.57 -21.17
CA LEU A 220 -1.96 11.01 -21.71
C LEU A 220 -2.00 12.54 -21.91
N HIS A 221 -1.46 13.28 -20.95
CA HIS A 221 -1.36 14.74 -21.04
C HIS A 221 -0.52 15.19 -22.23
N GLU A 222 0.66 14.57 -22.44
CA GLU A 222 1.52 14.86 -23.60
C GLU A 222 0.84 14.57 -24.95
N LYS A 223 0.00 13.53 -25.00
CA LYS A 223 -0.75 13.16 -26.22
C LYS A 223 -2.06 13.95 -26.39
N GLY A 224 -2.46 14.75 -25.41
CA GLY A 224 -3.75 15.45 -25.41
C GLY A 224 -4.94 14.52 -25.23
N TRP A 225 -4.73 13.30 -24.76
CA TRP A 225 -5.80 12.34 -24.50
C TRP A 225 -6.38 12.51 -23.09
N LYS A 226 -7.67 12.24 -22.98
CA LYS A 226 -8.39 12.33 -21.70
C LYS A 226 -9.05 11.01 -21.38
N LEU A 227 -8.74 10.46 -20.22
CA LEU A 227 -9.47 9.34 -19.63
C LEU A 227 -10.22 9.82 -18.39
N ALA A 228 -11.46 9.37 -18.22
CA ALA A 228 -12.14 9.50 -16.94
C ALA A 228 -11.55 8.47 -15.96
N GLY A 229 -11.37 8.87 -14.70
CA GLY A 229 -10.91 8.00 -13.61
C GLY A 229 -9.41 7.99 -13.34
N LEU A 230 -8.60 8.68 -14.12
CA LEU A 230 -7.15 8.83 -13.90
C LEU A 230 -6.83 10.19 -13.27
#